data_b7d8faf425dea172c243428561a39a62
#
_entry.id   b7d8faf425dea172c243428561a39a62
#
_cell.length_a   1.000
_cell.length_b   1.000
_cell.length_c   1.000
_cell.angle_alpha   90.00
_cell.angle_beta   90.00
_cell.angle_gamma   90.00
#
_symmetry.space_group_name_H-M   'P 1'
#
loop_
_entity.id
_entity.type
_entity.pdbx_description
1 polymer ?
#
loop_
_entity_poly.entity_id
_entity_poly.type
_entity_poly.pdbx_seq_one_letter_code
_entity_poly.pdbx_strand_id
1 'polypeptide(L)'
;MAALAIRPTEAVAEVYSCEIKQWVRPNDEGLVQPAPSAPFKRQVSIDKEIGNAVGDALSAANRWEVAQKGSQENAFVTLGYVGSRLVYEIAVYEFKIGREKPLIIAVRSHRGLFSALSGICQ
;
A
#
# COMPACT_ATOMS: atom_id res chain seq x y z
N MET A 1 -16.86 32.31 18.72
CA MET A 1 -16.77 31.89 18.43
C MET A 1 -16.21 31.17 17.88
N ALA A 2 -16.13 30.88 17.75
CA ALA A 2 -15.78 30.31 17.30
C ALA A 2 -15.52 29.41 16.85
N ALA A 3 -15.75 29.16 16.82
CA ALA A 3 -15.61 28.34 16.44
C ALA A 3 -15.35 27.80 15.66
N LEU A 4 -15.26 27.77 15.45
CA LEU A 4 -15.09 27.28 14.76
C LEU A 4 -14.51 26.72 14.15
N ALA A 5 -14.34 26.79 14.10
CA ALA A 5 -13.84 26.37 13.54
C ALA A 5 -13.28 25.41 13.29
N ILE A 6 -13.19 25.01 13.32
CA ILE A 6 -12.69 24.06 13.08
C ILE A 6 -12.68 23.34 12.19
N ARG A 7 -12.30 23.20 11.72
CA ARG A 7 -12.41 22.60 10.93
C ARG A 7 -12.09 21.70 10.57
N PRO A 8 -12.48 21.34 10.55
CA PRO A 8 -12.53 20.05 10.22
C PRO A 8 -11.72 19.63 9.21
N THR A 9 -11.48 20.20 8.79
CA THR A 9 -10.69 19.97 7.93
C THR A 9 -9.76 19.04 7.99
N GLU A 10 -9.38 18.91 8.91
CA GLU A 10 -8.43 18.08 9.15
C GLU A 10 -8.73 16.77 8.70
N ALA A 11 -9.84 16.45 8.65
CA ALA A 11 -10.21 15.14 8.24
C ALA A 11 -9.62 14.72 6.96
N VAL A 12 -9.19 15.65 6.21
CA VAL A 12 -8.65 15.33 4.95
C VAL A 12 -7.38 14.53 4.98
N ALA A 13 -6.73 14.48 6.10
CA ALA A 13 -5.41 13.88 6.16
C ALA A 13 -5.43 12.36 6.23
N GLU A 14 -6.49 11.72 5.78
CA GLU A 14 -6.64 10.29 5.96
C GLU A 14 -6.23 9.48 4.73
N VAL A 15 -5.25 9.94 4.01
CA VAL A 15 -4.77 9.25 2.82
C VAL A 15 -3.24 9.22 2.83
N TYR A 16 -2.67 8.05 2.54
CA TYR A 16 -1.26 7.97 2.22
C TYR A 16 -1.06 8.26 0.75
N SER A 17 -0.11 9.12 0.42
CA SER A 17 0.35 9.33 -0.95
C SER A 17 1.69 8.63 -1.08
N CYS A 18 1.77 7.62 -1.90
CA CYS A 18 2.93 6.75 -1.95
C CYS A 18 3.56 6.72 -3.34
N GLU A 19 4.86 6.46 -3.36
CA GLU A 19 5.57 6.22 -4.61
C GLU A 19 6.32 4.92 -4.52
N ILE A 20 6.12 4.03 -5.51
CA ILE A 20 6.83 2.77 -5.60
C ILE A 20 8.23 3.06 -6.12
N LYS A 21 9.23 2.55 -5.40
CA LYS A 21 10.64 2.77 -5.75
C LYS A 21 11.28 1.55 -6.38
N GLN A 22 10.82 0.36 -6.04
CA GLN A 22 11.46 -0.86 -6.50
C GLN A 22 10.43 -1.98 -6.65
N TRP A 23 10.66 -2.82 -7.63
CA TRP A 23 9.86 -4.01 -7.89
C TRP A 23 10.81 -5.20 -7.91
N VAL A 24 10.53 -6.24 -7.12
CA VAL A 24 11.34 -7.45 -7.09
C VAL A 24 10.45 -8.66 -7.34
N ARG A 25 11.02 -9.69 -7.93
CA ARG A 25 10.31 -10.94 -8.16
C ARG A 25 11.32 -12.08 -8.22
N PRO A 26 10.89 -13.31 -7.95
CA PRO A 26 11.81 -14.44 -8.09
C PRO A 26 12.03 -14.75 -9.57
N ASN A 27 13.22 -15.25 -9.87
CA ASN A 27 13.51 -15.78 -11.19
C ASN A 27 13.10 -17.26 -11.23
N ASP A 28 13.38 -17.95 -12.33
CA ASP A 28 12.99 -19.35 -12.49
C ASP A 28 13.66 -20.27 -11.49
N GLU A 29 14.72 -19.83 -10.87
CA GLU A 29 15.43 -20.60 -9.85
C GLU A 29 15.00 -20.26 -8.43
N GLY A 30 14.02 -19.37 -8.29
CA GLY A 30 13.52 -18.98 -6.98
C GLY A 30 14.31 -17.89 -6.30
N LEU A 31 15.31 -17.33 -6.96
CA LEU A 31 16.10 -16.25 -6.37
C LEU A 31 15.40 -14.91 -6.60
N VAL A 32 15.24 -14.15 -5.53
CA VAL A 32 14.59 -12.84 -5.61
C VAL A 32 15.57 -11.82 -6.12
N GLN A 33 15.16 -11.04 -7.10
CA GLN A 33 16.02 -10.03 -7.70
C GLN A 33 15.18 -8.85 -8.20
N PRO A 34 15.79 -7.67 -8.34
CA PRO A 34 15.07 -6.51 -8.86
C PRO A 34 14.62 -6.75 -10.29
N ALA A 35 13.40 -6.33 -10.60
CA ALA A 35 12.93 -6.35 -11.98
C ALA A 35 13.52 -5.14 -12.70
N PRO A 36 13.82 -5.27 -14.02
CA PRO A 36 14.50 -4.19 -14.74
C PRO A 36 13.70 -2.90 -14.84
N SER A 37 12.38 -2.98 -14.95
CA SER A 37 11.53 -1.80 -14.94
C SER A 37 10.11 -2.21 -14.61
N ALA A 38 9.38 -1.30 -14.00
CA ALA A 38 7.99 -1.55 -13.68
C ALA A 38 7.12 -1.18 -14.88
N PRO A 39 6.20 -2.06 -15.32
CA PRO A 39 5.32 -1.76 -16.44
C PRO A 39 4.09 -0.95 -16.03
N PHE A 40 4.16 -0.20 -14.96
CA PHE A 40 3.02 0.53 -14.42
C PHE A 40 3.49 1.86 -13.82
N LYS A 41 2.54 2.76 -13.61
CA LYS A 41 2.83 4.02 -12.92
C LYS A 41 3.14 3.75 -11.46
N ARG A 42 4.00 4.58 -10.88
CA ARG A 42 4.54 4.33 -9.54
C ARG A 42 3.74 4.94 -8.40
N GLN A 43 2.74 5.76 -8.70
CA GLN A 43 1.94 6.41 -7.66
C GLN A 43 0.86 5.48 -7.11
N VAL A 44 0.69 5.50 -5.80
CA VAL A 44 -0.34 4.74 -5.11
C VAL A 44 -0.95 5.64 -4.03
N SER A 45 -2.28 5.65 -3.95
CA SER A 45 -3.00 6.34 -2.87
C SER A 45 -3.72 5.31 -2.04
N ILE A 46 -3.64 5.43 -0.72
CA ILE A 46 -4.27 4.47 0.19
C ILE A 46 -5.13 5.22 1.19
N ASP A 47 -6.42 4.89 1.23
CA ASP A 47 -7.34 5.44 2.19
C ASP A 47 -7.11 4.76 3.54
N LYS A 48 -6.77 5.54 4.56
CA LYS A 48 -6.43 4.99 5.88
C LYS A 48 -7.63 4.45 6.64
N GLU A 49 -8.83 4.87 6.25
CA GLU A 49 -10.02 4.49 6.96
C GLU A 49 -10.63 3.20 6.45
N ILE A 50 -10.79 3.10 5.14
CA ILE A 50 -11.44 1.93 4.55
C ILE A 50 -10.45 1.00 3.84
N GLY A 51 -9.20 1.41 3.71
CA GLY A 51 -8.17 0.55 3.17
C GLY A 51 -8.08 0.50 1.66
N ASN A 52 -8.94 1.23 0.95
CA ASN A 52 -8.91 1.22 -0.51
C ASN A 52 -7.58 1.76 -1.02
N ALA A 53 -6.95 1.01 -1.90
CA ALA A 53 -5.70 1.43 -2.51
C ALA A 53 -5.91 1.58 -4.01
N VAL A 54 -5.45 2.70 -4.54
CA VAL A 54 -5.65 3.07 -5.94
C VAL A 54 -4.29 3.30 -6.58
N GLY A 55 -4.07 2.68 -7.71
CA GLY A 55 -2.84 2.84 -8.48
C GLY A 55 -2.77 1.80 -9.57
N ASP A 56 -1.97 2.10 -10.57
CA ASP A 56 -1.82 1.23 -11.73
C ASP A 56 -1.37 -0.19 -11.33
N ALA A 57 -0.50 -0.26 -10.35
CA ALA A 57 0.06 -1.53 -9.89
C ALA A 57 -0.95 -2.38 -9.13
N LEU A 58 -2.09 -1.81 -8.74
CA LEU A 58 -3.05 -2.46 -7.85
C LEU A 58 -4.40 -2.68 -8.52
N SER A 59 -4.46 -2.63 -9.83
CA SER A 59 -5.72 -2.64 -10.56
C SER A 59 -6.47 -3.97 -10.51
N ALA A 60 -5.83 -5.05 -10.07
CA ALA A 60 -6.48 -6.35 -10.05
C ALA A 60 -7.51 -6.50 -8.93
N ALA A 61 -7.34 -5.80 -7.83
CA ALA A 61 -8.23 -5.97 -6.68
C ALA A 61 -9.54 -5.23 -6.89
N ASN A 62 -10.63 -5.85 -6.46
CA ASN A 62 -11.94 -5.21 -6.50
C ASN A 62 -12.56 -5.03 -5.12
N ARG A 63 -11.86 -5.43 -4.06
CA ARG A 63 -12.31 -5.26 -2.69
C ARG A 63 -11.10 -5.10 -1.77
N TRP A 64 -11.17 -4.16 -0.85
CA TRP A 64 -10.11 -3.90 0.11
C TRP A 64 -10.64 -3.94 1.53
N GLU A 65 -9.77 -4.31 2.46
CA GLU A 65 -10.16 -4.49 3.84
C GLU A 65 -8.99 -4.14 4.74
N VAL A 66 -9.18 -3.25 5.72
CA VAL A 66 -8.13 -2.91 6.67
C VAL A 66 -7.94 -4.07 7.61
N ALA A 67 -6.74 -4.62 7.66
CA ALA A 67 -6.39 -5.70 8.57
C ALA A 67 -5.81 -5.16 9.87
N GLN A 68 -5.15 -4.01 9.81
CA GLN A 68 -4.54 -3.41 10.98
C GLN A 68 -4.41 -1.91 10.79
N LYS A 69 -4.83 -1.14 11.76
CA LYS A 69 -4.65 0.30 11.70
C LYS A 69 -3.23 0.65 12.11
N GLY A 70 -2.66 1.65 11.43
CA GLY A 70 -1.34 2.12 11.76
C GLY A 70 -1.33 2.94 13.04
N SER A 71 -0.21 2.91 13.75
CA SER A 71 -0.06 3.66 14.98
C SER A 71 1.43 3.89 15.23
N GLN A 72 1.75 4.45 16.38
CA GLN A 72 3.15 4.62 16.77
C GLN A 72 3.85 3.27 17.00
N GLU A 73 3.10 2.19 17.11
CA GLU A 73 3.65 0.87 17.39
C GLU A 73 3.38 -0.15 16.29
N ASN A 74 2.47 0.15 15.37
CA ASN A 74 2.03 -0.84 14.39
C ASN A 74 2.03 -0.28 12.98
N ALA A 75 2.32 -1.15 12.03
CA ALA A 75 2.14 -0.82 10.62
C ALA A 75 0.65 -0.73 10.31
N PHE A 76 0.30 0.08 9.32
CA PHE A 76 -1.02 0.05 8.70
C PHE A 76 -1.01 -1.08 7.68
N VAL A 77 -2.00 -1.96 7.71
CA VAL A 77 -2.07 -3.10 6.78
C VAL A 77 -3.45 -3.13 6.14
N THR A 78 -3.49 -3.20 4.81
CA THR A 78 -4.73 -3.40 4.08
C THR A 78 -4.56 -4.55 3.09
N LEU A 79 -5.63 -5.29 2.88
CA LEU A 79 -5.63 -6.49 2.05
C LEU A 79 -6.54 -6.28 0.85
N GLY A 80 -6.03 -6.61 -0.33
CA GLY A 80 -6.79 -6.47 -1.57
C GLY A 80 -7.17 -7.82 -2.14
N TYR A 81 -8.42 -7.96 -2.55
CA TYR A 81 -8.99 -9.24 -2.98
C TYR A 81 -9.60 -9.15 -4.37
N VAL A 82 -9.57 -10.28 -5.06
CA VAL A 82 -10.42 -10.53 -6.22
C VAL A 82 -11.38 -11.62 -5.77
N GLY A 83 -12.64 -11.25 -5.54
CA GLY A 83 -13.57 -12.19 -4.94
C GLY A 83 -13.10 -12.56 -3.54
N SER A 84 -12.91 -13.84 -3.27
CA SER A 84 -12.41 -14.32 -1.98
C SER A 84 -10.91 -14.56 -1.99
N ARG A 85 -10.23 -14.31 -3.09
CA ARG A 85 -8.80 -14.59 -3.23
C ARG A 85 -7.98 -13.37 -2.89
N LEU A 86 -7.05 -13.52 -1.96
CA LEU A 86 -6.12 -12.46 -1.57
C LEU A 86 -5.09 -12.26 -2.69
N VAL A 87 -4.97 -11.03 -3.19
CA VAL A 87 -4.03 -10.69 -4.25
C VAL A 87 -2.94 -9.77 -3.75
N TYR A 88 -3.30 -8.80 -2.91
CA TYR A 88 -2.34 -7.81 -2.41
C TYR A 88 -2.36 -7.74 -0.90
N GLU A 89 -1.18 -7.61 -0.32
CA GLU A 89 -1.06 -7.27 1.09
C GLU A 89 -0.16 -6.05 1.17
N ILE A 90 -0.69 -4.94 1.64
CA ILE A 90 0.02 -3.68 1.71
C ILE A 90 0.31 -3.33 3.16
N ALA A 91 1.58 -3.04 3.46
CA ALA A 91 1.97 -2.57 4.78
C ALA A 91 2.63 -1.21 4.63
N VAL A 92 2.14 -0.21 5.38
CA VAL A 92 2.79 1.09 5.50
C VAL A 92 3.31 1.17 6.93
N TYR A 93 4.60 1.41 7.07
CA TYR A 93 5.25 1.37 8.39
C TYR A 93 5.01 2.67 9.15
N GLU A 94 3.76 2.85 9.57
CA GLU A 94 3.34 4.06 10.28
C GLU A 94 4.15 4.28 11.55
N PHE A 95 4.64 3.21 12.18
CA PHE A 95 5.42 3.30 13.40
C PHE A 95 6.81 3.92 13.23
N LYS A 96 7.28 4.05 12.00
CA LYS A 96 8.58 4.68 11.78
C LYS A 96 8.47 6.19 11.98
N ILE A 97 9.46 6.76 12.66
CA ILE A 97 9.47 8.19 12.92
C ILE A 97 9.80 8.93 11.62
N GLY A 98 9.14 10.06 11.42
CA GLY A 98 9.39 10.90 10.25
C GLY A 98 8.19 10.97 9.34
N ARG A 99 8.25 11.84 8.37
CA ARG A 99 7.13 12.06 7.44
C ARG A 99 7.05 10.97 6.38
N GLU A 100 8.18 10.41 6.03
CA GLU A 100 8.22 9.37 5.01
C GLU A 100 8.12 8.01 5.68
N LYS A 101 7.12 7.25 5.27
CA LYS A 101 6.87 5.93 5.84
C LYS A 101 7.18 4.87 4.78
N PRO A 102 7.99 3.87 5.11
CA PRO A 102 8.23 2.78 4.16
C PRO A 102 6.96 2.06 3.79
N LEU A 103 6.92 1.57 2.57
CA LEU A 103 5.80 0.85 2.00
C LEU A 103 6.28 -0.47 1.44
N ILE A 104 5.56 -1.56 1.74
CA ILE A 104 5.79 -2.86 1.14
C ILE A 104 4.46 -3.37 0.60
N ILE A 105 4.45 -3.86 -0.63
CA ILE A 105 3.28 -4.47 -1.24
C ILE A 105 3.67 -5.88 -1.70
N ALA A 106 3.04 -6.88 -1.10
CA ALA A 106 3.19 -8.26 -1.55
C ALA A 106 2.10 -8.54 -2.57
N VAL A 107 2.47 -9.12 -3.70
CA VAL A 107 1.55 -9.39 -4.80
C VAL A 107 1.53 -10.88 -5.09
N ARG A 108 0.34 -11.47 -5.19
CA ARG A 108 0.17 -12.87 -5.57
C ARG A 108 -0.62 -12.95 -6.86
N SER A 109 -0.05 -13.59 -7.87
CA SER A 109 -0.79 -13.81 -9.10
C SER A 109 -1.70 -15.03 -8.94
N HIS A 110 -2.62 -15.22 -9.90
CA HIS A 110 -3.52 -16.35 -9.88
C HIS A 110 -2.77 -17.68 -10.07
N ARG A 111 -1.53 -17.64 -10.50
CA ARG A 111 -0.69 -18.84 -10.63
C ARG A 111 0.10 -19.13 -9.37
N GLY A 112 -0.10 -18.35 -8.32
CA GLY A 112 0.67 -18.50 -7.09
C GLY A 112 2.05 -17.86 -7.15
N LEU A 113 2.37 -17.14 -8.20
CA LEU A 113 3.64 -16.43 -8.30
C LEU A 113 3.63 -15.22 -7.40
N PHE A 114 4.77 -14.94 -6.81
CA PHE A 114 4.93 -13.87 -5.84
C PHE A 114 5.81 -12.76 -6.42
N SER A 115 5.47 -11.53 -6.10
CA SER A 115 6.37 -10.41 -6.32
C SER A 115 6.16 -9.41 -5.20
N ALA A 116 7.05 -8.46 -5.08
CA ALA A 116 6.95 -7.45 -4.04
C ALA A 116 7.33 -6.09 -4.61
N LEU A 117 6.63 -5.08 -4.14
CA LEU A 117 6.92 -3.69 -4.47
C LEU A 117 7.28 -2.99 -3.19
N SER A 118 8.23 -2.08 -3.25
CA SER A 118 8.57 -1.28 -2.09
C SER A 118 8.61 0.19 -2.48
N GLY A 119 8.43 1.06 -1.51
CA GLY A 119 8.41 2.48 -1.77
C GLY A 119 8.26 3.29 -0.50
N ILE A 120 7.82 4.53 -0.68
CA ILE A 120 7.72 5.51 0.39
C ILE A 120 6.36 6.18 0.32
N CYS A 121 5.74 6.36 1.48
CA CYS A 121 4.49 7.07 1.62
C CYS A 121 4.65 8.34 2.45
N GLN A 122 3.80 9.31 2.18
CA GLN A 122 3.72 10.51 2.99
C GLN A 122 2.29 10.78 3.43
#